data_44ef23be1605c04f7e6b332cbb71479d
#
_entry.id   44ef23be1605c04f7e6b332cbb71479d
#
_cell.length_a   1.000
_cell.length_b   1.000
_cell.length_c   1.000
_cell.angle_alpha   90.00
_cell.angle_beta   90.00
_cell.angle_gamma   90.00
#
_symmetry.space_group_name_H-M   'P 1'
#
loop_
_entity.id
_entity.type
_entity.pdbx_description
1 polymer ?
#
loop_
_entity_poly.entity_id
_entity_poly.type
_entity_poly.pdbx_seq_one_letter_code
_entity_poly.pdbx_strand_id
1 'polypeptide(L)'
;MAKPALRSPESLSRQQLRMRDDQRISALREITIFDGLPLSELRLIGRYAVLRVFADQATILTERMPNDYLYIVLHGTVMVNLHDRIGRDVSLGRLPVGTIFGEGPLFGNRFGGVSVVAQSSCQLLQISLDVLRREQAQLGQLMGQLRAMYRQRLVQSTLARVPFLAQLSDQERSDLIDQLIVRDVRRGEYIVRAGNRPNGLHLIELGQCAIARADQVMGHLEEGDFFGALALMSDSPASDDVRAVTPCTIMTLPSLSFFELLRQRPELTTAITQLLTERRDYLARQQDELAGVLQKGIRRGDTVFVRDVNRCPPDCRLCVQACTQRHGSARMHHTGMLHEQVLLVDACRQCRHGAECVEACPSTAITWQGTALVVQENCTGCGECVPACPYGAMTLEPRDRSWRGQLQRGIAQIPLIPLTPQIPLYKAAKCDFCARHDDMACVSVCPIGALRLVAVEELFPY
;
A
#
# COMPACT_ATOMS: atom_id res chain seq x y z
N MET A 1 -16.89 -0.83 29.61
CA MET A 1 -15.41 -0.81 29.69
C MET A 1 -14.90 0.25 28.72
N ALA A 2 -14.20 1.25 29.20
CA ALA A 2 -13.80 2.42 28.41
C ALA A 2 -12.66 2.05 27.43
N LYS A 3 -12.83 2.44 26.15
CA LYS A 3 -11.77 2.36 25.13
C LYS A 3 -10.61 3.27 25.55
N PRO A 4 -9.34 2.87 25.41
CA PRO A 4 -8.22 3.78 25.58
C PRO A 4 -8.26 4.82 24.45
N ALA A 5 -8.33 6.08 24.83
CA ALA A 5 -8.19 7.22 23.93
C ALA A 5 -6.79 7.16 23.29
N LEU A 6 -6.74 7.17 21.96
CA LEU A 6 -5.54 7.47 21.19
C LEU A 6 -5.07 8.87 21.58
N ARG A 7 -4.08 8.93 22.47
CA ARG A 7 -3.41 10.19 22.81
C ARG A 7 -2.60 10.61 21.58
N SER A 8 -2.86 11.81 21.10
CA SER A 8 -2.06 12.48 20.08
C SER A 8 -0.58 12.53 20.51
N PRO A 9 0.39 12.46 19.55
CA PRO A 9 1.83 12.44 19.83
C PRO A 9 2.41 13.74 20.36
N GLU A 10 1.60 14.71 20.77
CA GLU A 10 2.03 16.08 21.08
C GLU A 10 2.46 16.34 22.54
N SER A 11 2.56 15.35 23.42
CA SER A 11 2.93 15.60 24.83
C SER A 11 4.30 15.09 25.25
N LEU A 12 5.20 14.74 24.32
CA LEU A 12 6.60 14.52 24.67
C LEU A 12 7.39 15.80 24.39
N SER A 13 7.87 16.39 25.50
CA SER A 13 8.64 17.62 25.57
C SER A 13 9.63 17.78 24.40
N ARG A 14 9.59 18.96 23.76
CA ARG A 14 10.54 19.47 22.78
C ARG A 14 11.94 19.65 23.36
N GLN A 15 12.62 18.60 23.74
CA GLN A 15 14.07 18.59 23.82
C GLN A 15 14.60 18.03 22.50
N GLN A 16 14.60 18.88 21.47
CA GLN A 16 15.42 18.67 20.30
C GLN A 16 16.89 18.79 20.74
N LEU A 17 17.54 17.66 20.99
CA LEU A 17 18.98 17.58 21.05
C LEU A 17 19.52 18.00 19.67
N ARG A 18 19.93 19.27 19.54
CA ARG A 18 20.59 19.78 18.32
C ARG A 18 22.00 19.23 18.29
N MET A 19 22.20 18.11 17.62
CA MET A 19 23.54 17.69 17.22
C MET A 19 24.11 18.76 16.28
N ARG A 20 25.40 19.11 16.47
CA ARG A 20 26.12 19.96 15.52
C ARG A 20 26.34 19.19 14.20
N ASP A 21 26.44 19.90 13.08
CA ASP A 21 26.59 19.27 11.76
C ASP A 21 27.80 18.31 11.69
N ASP A 22 28.92 18.69 12.31
CA ASP A 22 30.13 17.83 12.39
C ASP A 22 29.88 16.53 13.15
N GLN A 23 29.07 16.56 14.21
CA GLN A 23 28.71 15.36 14.98
C GLN A 23 27.80 14.43 14.18
N ARG A 24 26.89 14.97 13.38
CA ARG A 24 26.02 14.17 12.49
C ARG A 24 26.83 13.48 11.40
N ILE A 25 27.75 14.23 10.76
CA ILE A 25 28.63 13.68 9.72
C ILE A 25 29.53 12.60 10.30
N SER A 26 30.06 12.80 11.51
CA SER A 26 30.85 11.77 12.19
C SER A 26 30.04 10.51 12.48
N ALA A 27 28.83 10.65 13.01
CA ALA A 27 27.93 9.51 13.27
C ALA A 27 27.52 8.77 11.98
N LEU A 28 27.30 9.50 10.86
CA LEU A 28 27.00 8.87 9.58
C LEU A 28 28.18 8.06 9.02
N ARG A 29 29.43 8.49 9.24
CA ARG A 29 30.61 7.75 8.79
C ARG A 29 30.84 6.41 9.47
N GLU A 30 30.31 6.21 10.65
CA GLU A 30 30.40 4.95 11.40
C GLU A 30 29.41 3.89 10.91
N ILE A 31 28.56 4.24 9.94
CA ILE A 31 27.48 3.38 9.45
C ILE A 31 27.88 2.79 8.10
N THR A 32 27.94 1.47 8.01
CA THR A 32 28.45 0.73 6.85
C THR A 32 27.85 1.13 5.51
N ILE A 33 26.55 1.46 5.46
CA ILE A 33 25.90 1.87 4.20
C ILE A 33 26.40 3.24 3.67
N PHE A 34 27.04 4.04 4.52
CA PHE A 34 27.65 5.30 4.13
C PHE A 34 29.16 5.20 3.84
N ASP A 35 29.72 3.99 3.96
CA ASP A 35 31.13 3.76 3.63
C ASP A 35 31.37 4.08 2.15
N GLY A 36 32.45 4.83 1.91
CA GLY A 36 32.83 5.23 0.55
C GLY A 36 31.96 6.31 -0.07
N LEU A 37 30.92 6.84 0.63
CA LEU A 37 30.16 7.96 0.10
C LEU A 37 31.01 9.24 0.02
N PRO A 38 30.84 10.05 -1.03
CA PRO A 38 31.45 11.37 -1.14
C PRO A 38 31.06 12.27 0.05
N LEU A 39 32.00 13.10 0.52
CA LEU A 39 31.75 14.02 1.62
C LEU A 39 30.60 14.99 1.32
N SER A 40 30.38 15.33 0.03
CA SER A 40 29.25 16.14 -0.44
C SER A 40 27.90 15.48 -0.13
N GLU A 41 27.76 14.16 -0.39
CA GLU A 41 26.54 13.41 -0.06
C GLU A 41 26.32 13.34 1.45
N LEU A 42 27.37 13.03 2.23
CA LEU A 42 27.30 12.98 3.70
C LEU A 42 26.89 14.32 4.31
N ARG A 43 27.42 15.43 3.80
CA ARG A 43 27.03 16.77 4.25
C ARG A 43 25.58 17.10 3.92
N LEU A 44 25.13 16.70 2.73
CA LEU A 44 23.75 16.91 2.31
C LEU A 44 22.79 16.13 3.22
N ILE A 45 23.08 14.87 3.49
CA ILE A 45 22.28 14.02 4.41
C ILE A 45 22.29 14.63 5.82
N GLY A 46 23.48 14.96 6.36
CA GLY A 46 23.65 15.52 7.70
C GLY A 46 22.84 16.82 7.93
N ARG A 47 22.70 17.65 6.87
CA ARG A 47 21.91 18.88 6.94
C ARG A 47 20.42 18.63 7.18
N TYR A 48 19.87 17.56 6.63
CA TYR A 48 18.45 17.24 6.69
C TYR A 48 18.11 16.17 7.76
N ALA A 49 19.10 15.52 8.33
CA ALA A 49 18.91 14.53 9.37
C ALA A 49 18.50 15.17 10.70
N VAL A 50 17.44 14.66 11.31
CA VAL A 50 16.91 15.13 12.60
C VAL A 50 16.98 13.99 13.62
N LEU A 51 17.57 14.25 14.79
CA LEU A 51 17.59 13.27 15.88
C LEU A 51 16.19 13.14 16.50
N ARG A 52 15.73 11.89 16.65
CA ARG A 52 14.51 11.52 17.32
C ARG A 52 14.78 10.49 18.41
N VAL A 53 14.06 10.61 19.51
CA VAL A 53 14.11 9.66 20.62
C VAL A 53 12.76 8.96 20.73
N PHE A 54 12.80 7.63 20.80
CA PHE A 54 11.64 6.78 20.97
C PHE A 54 11.77 6.03 22.30
N ALA A 55 10.68 5.99 23.06
CA ALA A 55 10.61 5.21 24.28
C ALA A 55 10.60 3.71 23.98
N ASP A 56 10.90 2.89 25.00
CA ASP A 56 10.71 1.45 24.91
C ASP A 56 9.27 1.11 24.51
N GLN A 57 9.10 0.09 23.64
CA GLN A 57 7.82 -0.36 23.06
C GLN A 57 7.10 0.69 22.17
N ALA A 58 7.76 1.80 21.84
CA ALA A 58 7.17 2.76 20.91
C ALA A 58 7.13 2.21 19.48
N THR A 59 5.98 2.30 18.82
CA THR A 59 5.83 1.98 17.40
C THR A 59 6.42 3.11 16.57
N ILE A 60 7.40 2.80 15.73
CA ILE A 60 8.10 3.74 14.83
C ILE A 60 7.48 3.69 13.44
N LEU A 61 7.26 2.50 12.91
CA LEU A 61 6.52 2.26 11.67
C LEU A 61 5.42 1.23 11.92
N THR A 62 4.30 1.41 11.24
CA THR A 62 3.19 0.46 11.25
C THR A 62 3.08 -0.16 9.86
N GLU A 63 2.98 -1.49 9.80
CA GLU A 63 2.70 -2.22 8.57
C GLU A 63 1.43 -1.67 7.92
N ARG A 64 1.45 -1.58 6.60
CA ARG A 64 0.32 -1.08 5.80
C ARG A 64 -0.01 0.41 5.99
N MET A 65 0.86 1.15 6.71
CA MET A 65 0.73 2.60 6.84
C MET A 65 1.76 3.33 5.98
N PRO A 66 1.42 4.51 5.42
CA PRO A 66 2.39 5.33 4.70
C PRO A 66 3.55 5.71 5.61
N ASN A 67 4.75 5.70 5.06
CA ASN A 67 5.95 6.19 5.73
C ASN A 67 6.59 7.31 4.90
N ASP A 68 6.88 8.43 5.54
CA ASP A 68 7.48 9.62 4.93
C ASP A 68 8.96 9.81 5.32
N TYR A 69 9.54 8.88 6.06
CA TYR A 69 10.89 9.04 6.62
C TYR A 69 11.76 7.80 6.47
N LEU A 70 13.03 8.04 6.22
CA LEU A 70 14.11 7.09 6.40
C LEU A 70 14.65 7.23 7.82
N TYR A 71 14.94 6.13 8.48
CA TYR A 71 15.47 6.08 9.84
C TYR A 71 16.80 5.36 9.90
N ILE A 72 17.69 5.84 10.77
CA ILE A 72 19.01 5.26 11.04
C ILE A 72 19.12 5.05 12.55
N VAL A 73 19.43 3.85 12.98
CA VAL A 73 19.60 3.51 14.40
C VAL A 73 20.95 4.00 14.90
N LEU A 74 20.96 5.01 15.77
CA LEU A 74 22.19 5.50 16.44
C LEU A 74 22.40 4.86 17.79
N HIS A 75 21.32 4.56 18.51
CA HIS A 75 21.38 3.91 19.82
C HIS A 75 20.12 3.07 20.03
N GLY A 76 20.27 1.98 20.78
CA GLY A 76 19.16 1.05 21.06
C GLY A 76 19.00 -0.03 20.00
N THR A 77 17.88 -0.72 20.05
CA THR A 77 17.54 -1.83 19.14
C THR A 77 16.06 -1.73 18.78
N VAL A 78 15.74 -1.96 17.53
CA VAL A 78 14.36 -2.02 17.05
C VAL A 78 14.04 -3.42 16.54
N MET A 79 12.79 -3.85 16.71
CA MET A 79 12.25 -5.12 16.23
C MET A 79 11.42 -4.88 14.98
N VAL A 80 11.60 -5.73 13.98
CA VAL A 80 10.83 -5.74 12.74
C VAL A 80 9.87 -6.91 12.75
N ASN A 81 8.59 -6.63 12.62
CA ASN A 81 7.52 -7.61 12.57
C ASN A 81 6.66 -7.39 11.32
N LEU A 82 6.05 -8.44 10.84
CA LEU A 82 5.00 -8.38 9.81
C LEU A 82 3.86 -9.34 10.21
N HIS A 83 2.69 -9.16 9.60
CA HIS A 83 1.62 -10.13 9.70
C HIS A 83 1.66 -11.09 8.50
N ASP A 84 1.49 -12.36 8.76
CA ASP A 84 1.26 -13.34 7.69
C ASP A 84 -0.18 -13.19 7.14
N ARG A 85 -0.53 -14.00 6.14
CA ARG A 85 -1.84 -13.94 5.48
C ARG A 85 -3.02 -14.22 6.41
N ILE A 86 -2.81 -14.94 7.49
CA ILE A 86 -3.83 -15.28 8.50
C ILE A 86 -3.75 -14.37 9.73
N GLY A 87 -3.02 -13.25 9.63
CA GLY A 87 -2.92 -12.23 10.67
C GLY A 87 -2.02 -12.60 11.85
N ARG A 88 -1.15 -13.61 11.72
CA ARG A 88 -0.19 -13.96 12.79
C ARG A 88 1.03 -13.08 12.71
N ASP A 89 1.53 -12.65 13.86
CA ASP A 89 2.79 -11.91 13.97
C ASP A 89 3.98 -12.79 13.61
N VAL A 90 4.74 -12.37 12.62
CA VAL A 90 6.02 -12.96 12.21
C VAL A 90 7.12 -11.97 12.50
N SER A 91 8.07 -12.34 13.37
CA SER A 91 9.25 -11.52 13.64
C SER A 91 10.30 -11.77 12.57
N LEU A 92 10.73 -10.70 11.89
CA LEU A 92 11.82 -10.74 10.90
C LEU A 92 13.21 -10.55 11.53
N GLY A 93 13.25 -10.14 12.82
CA GLY A 93 14.49 -9.97 13.56
C GLY A 93 14.69 -8.56 14.09
N ARG A 94 15.87 -8.37 14.71
CA ARG A 94 16.29 -7.12 15.35
C ARG A 94 17.21 -6.34 14.43
N LEU A 95 17.02 -5.02 14.40
CA LEU A 95 17.95 -4.11 13.73
C LEU A 95 18.82 -3.42 14.78
N PRO A 96 20.12 -3.69 14.79
CA PRO A 96 21.07 -3.07 15.71
C PRO A 96 21.45 -1.65 15.28
N VAL A 97 22.27 -1.00 16.08
CA VAL A 97 22.93 0.27 15.76
C VAL A 97 23.61 0.21 14.39
N GLY A 98 23.52 1.29 13.63
CA GLY A 98 24.04 1.41 12.28
C GLY A 98 23.10 0.91 11.18
N THR A 99 21.97 0.34 11.54
CA THR A 99 20.99 -0.13 10.54
C THR A 99 20.06 1.00 10.08
N ILE A 100 19.72 0.98 8.79
CA ILE A 100 18.76 1.90 8.16
C ILE A 100 17.45 1.15 7.91
N PHE A 101 16.30 1.83 8.01
CA PHE A 101 15.00 1.28 7.65
C PHE A 101 14.03 2.39 7.21
N GLY A 102 12.92 2.01 6.59
CA GLY A 102 11.91 2.95 6.09
C GLY A 102 12.16 3.43 4.64
N GLU A 103 13.04 2.76 3.90
CA GLU A 103 13.43 3.07 2.52
C GLU A 103 12.40 2.67 1.46
N GLY A 104 11.48 1.76 1.77
CA GLY A 104 10.53 1.18 0.80
C GLY A 104 9.81 2.18 -0.09
N PRO A 105 9.27 3.28 0.44
CA PRO A 105 8.57 4.28 -0.38
C PRO A 105 9.43 5.03 -1.40
N LEU A 106 10.77 4.97 -1.31
CA LEU A 106 11.65 5.50 -2.35
C LEU A 106 11.62 4.66 -3.64
N PHE A 107 11.27 3.38 -3.53
CA PHE A 107 11.39 2.39 -4.59
C PHE A 107 10.06 1.77 -5.03
N GLY A 108 8.93 2.43 -4.75
CA GLY A 108 7.61 2.03 -5.23
C GLY A 108 6.67 1.50 -4.14
N ASN A 109 7.18 0.91 -3.06
CA ASN A 109 6.35 0.46 -1.95
C ASN A 109 6.02 1.63 -1.00
N ARG A 110 4.94 2.34 -1.26
CA ARG A 110 4.51 3.49 -0.44
C ARG A 110 4.01 3.10 0.94
N PHE A 111 3.60 1.86 1.12
CA PHE A 111 3.16 1.31 2.39
C PHE A 111 4.29 0.50 3.01
N GLY A 112 4.56 0.70 4.28
CA GLY A 112 5.51 -0.13 4.99
C GLY A 112 5.07 -1.59 4.94
N GLY A 113 5.91 -2.46 4.39
CA GLY A 113 5.67 -3.90 4.38
C GLY A 113 5.85 -4.56 5.75
N VAL A 114 6.24 -3.77 6.76
CA VAL A 114 6.58 -4.25 8.10
C VAL A 114 6.23 -3.21 9.16
N SER A 115 5.99 -3.65 10.38
CA SER A 115 5.96 -2.83 11.58
C SER A 115 7.34 -2.79 12.22
N VAL A 116 7.73 -1.63 12.75
CA VAL A 116 8.99 -1.45 13.48
C VAL A 116 8.70 -0.88 14.86
N VAL A 117 9.15 -1.59 15.90
CA VAL A 117 8.91 -1.25 17.30
C VAL A 117 10.23 -1.13 18.04
N ALA A 118 10.39 -0.10 18.85
CA ALA A 118 11.54 0.07 19.73
C ALA A 118 11.54 -1.01 20.81
N GLN A 119 12.67 -1.72 21.00
CA GLN A 119 12.84 -2.75 22.04
C GLN A 119 13.57 -2.22 23.29
N SER A 120 13.98 -0.98 23.24
CA SER A 120 14.60 -0.20 24.30
C SER A 120 14.40 1.27 24.00
N SER A 121 14.81 2.17 24.86
CA SER A 121 14.92 3.58 24.47
C SER A 121 15.88 3.72 23.29
N CYS A 122 15.39 4.22 22.16
CA CYS A 122 16.14 4.33 20.91
C CYS A 122 16.38 5.79 20.53
N GLN A 123 17.57 6.05 19.96
CA GLN A 123 17.90 7.31 19.30
C GLN A 123 18.06 7.02 17.79
N LEU A 124 17.25 7.67 16.98
CA LEU A 124 17.24 7.48 15.53
C LEU A 124 17.51 8.82 14.83
N LEU A 125 18.30 8.80 13.76
CA LEU A 125 18.29 9.89 12.79
C LEU A 125 17.12 9.66 11.83
N GLN A 126 16.32 10.69 11.64
CA GLN A 126 15.17 10.73 10.76
C GLN A 126 15.44 11.66 9.58
N ILE A 127 15.24 11.20 8.34
CA ILE A 127 15.44 11.95 7.11
C ILE A 127 14.16 11.88 6.29
N SER A 128 13.63 13.02 5.84
CA SER A 128 12.44 13.04 4.99
C SER A 128 12.72 12.37 3.64
N LEU A 129 11.83 11.45 3.22
CA LEU A 129 11.90 10.79 1.92
C LEU A 129 11.70 11.79 0.77
N ASP A 130 10.91 12.85 0.98
CA ASP A 130 10.72 13.91 -0.02
C ASP A 130 12.02 14.69 -0.28
N VAL A 131 12.84 14.87 0.75
CA VAL A 131 14.18 15.45 0.59
C VAL A 131 15.05 14.51 -0.24
N LEU A 132 15.08 13.22 0.07
CA LEU A 132 15.87 12.23 -0.66
C LEU A 132 15.44 12.14 -2.14
N ARG A 133 14.14 12.22 -2.43
CA ARG A 133 13.62 12.25 -3.81
C ARG A 133 14.05 13.52 -4.55
N ARG A 134 13.94 14.68 -3.90
CA ARG A 134 14.29 15.96 -4.50
C ARG A 134 15.80 16.06 -4.80
N GLU A 135 16.62 15.58 -3.89
CA GLU A 135 18.08 15.65 -3.99
C GLU A 135 18.71 14.39 -4.63
N GLN A 136 17.91 13.48 -5.20
CA GLN A 136 18.38 12.17 -5.71
C GLN A 136 19.51 12.27 -6.74
N ALA A 137 19.54 13.35 -7.55
CA ALA A 137 20.61 13.58 -8.52
C ALA A 137 21.98 13.83 -7.86
N GLN A 138 21.99 14.37 -6.63
CA GLN A 138 23.20 14.64 -5.85
C GLN A 138 23.55 13.50 -4.87
N LEU A 139 22.65 12.51 -4.70
CA LEU A 139 22.76 11.36 -3.80
C LEU A 139 22.84 10.04 -4.57
N GLY A 140 23.48 10.06 -5.74
CA GLY A 140 23.46 8.92 -6.67
C GLY A 140 24.02 7.63 -6.07
N GLN A 141 25.12 7.71 -5.33
CA GLN A 141 25.75 6.54 -4.71
C GLN A 141 24.91 6.01 -3.55
N LEU A 142 24.41 6.88 -2.66
CA LEU A 142 23.50 6.50 -1.59
C LEU A 142 22.22 5.84 -2.13
N MET A 143 21.59 6.43 -3.14
CA MET A 143 20.38 5.88 -3.74
C MET A 143 20.61 4.49 -4.35
N GLY A 144 21.79 4.24 -4.91
CA GLY A 144 22.20 2.92 -5.39
C GLY A 144 22.31 1.90 -4.26
N GLN A 145 22.97 2.27 -3.17
CA GLN A 145 23.13 1.41 -1.98
C GLN A 145 21.80 1.13 -1.29
N LEU A 146 20.95 2.14 -1.11
CA LEU A 146 19.60 1.98 -0.55
C LEU A 146 18.74 1.06 -1.41
N ARG A 147 18.84 1.14 -2.74
CA ARG A 147 18.10 0.27 -3.66
C ARG A 147 18.56 -1.18 -3.56
N ALA A 148 19.85 -1.43 -3.44
CA ALA A 148 20.40 -2.77 -3.27
C ALA A 148 19.93 -3.39 -1.94
N MET A 149 20.01 -2.63 -0.85
CA MET A 149 19.54 -3.04 0.47
C MET A 149 18.01 -3.31 0.47
N TYR A 150 17.23 -2.43 -0.15
CA TYR A 150 15.78 -2.60 -0.30
C TYR A 150 15.45 -3.91 -1.02
N ARG A 151 16.10 -4.19 -2.16
CA ARG A 151 15.87 -5.44 -2.91
C ARG A 151 16.12 -6.67 -2.05
N GLN A 152 17.22 -6.71 -1.32
CA GLN A 152 17.54 -7.83 -0.44
C GLN A 152 16.47 -8.05 0.63
N ARG A 153 16.06 -6.99 1.33
CA ARG A 153 15.03 -7.06 2.37
C ARG A 153 13.66 -7.44 1.85
N LEU A 154 13.34 -6.93 0.66
CA LEU A 154 12.10 -7.23 -0.04
C LEU A 154 11.94 -8.72 -0.23
N VAL A 155 12.97 -9.37 -0.77
CA VAL A 155 12.96 -10.83 -0.97
C VAL A 155 12.82 -11.57 0.36
N GLN A 156 13.56 -11.16 1.39
CA GLN A 156 13.47 -11.80 2.72
C GLN A 156 12.05 -11.70 3.31
N SER A 157 11.43 -10.53 3.24
CA SER A 157 10.07 -10.33 3.76
C SER A 157 9.02 -11.12 2.98
N THR A 158 9.15 -11.20 1.64
CA THR A 158 8.25 -11.99 0.80
C THR A 158 8.38 -13.50 1.09
N LEU A 159 9.60 -14.02 1.18
CA LEU A 159 9.81 -15.42 1.53
C LEU A 159 9.23 -15.77 2.91
N ALA A 160 9.32 -14.86 3.88
CA ALA A 160 8.74 -15.06 5.19
C ALA A 160 7.20 -15.06 5.20
N ARG A 161 6.55 -14.40 4.24
CA ARG A 161 5.08 -14.39 4.11
C ARG A 161 4.52 -15.64 3.45
N VAL A 162 5.31 -16.35 2.66
CA VAL A 162 4.88 -17.57 1.97
C VAL A 162 5.01 -18.76 2.93
N PRO A 163 3.89 -19.40 3.36
CA PRO A 163 3.88 -20.32 4.50
C PRO A 163 4.85 -21.49 4.41
N PHE A 164 5.05 -22.07 3.22
CA PHE A 164 5.98 -23.19 3.05
C PHE A 164 7.44 -22.72 2.96
N LEU A 165 7.72 -21.49 2.50
CA LEU A 165 9.07 -20.92 2.47
C LEU A 165 9.49 -20.35 3.84
N ALA A 166 8.53 -19.97 4.68
CA ALA A 166 8.79 -19.56 6.05
C ALA A 166 9.41 -20.66 6.92
N GLN A 167 9.27 -21.93 6.52
CA GLN A 167 9.84 -23.09 7.22
C GLN A 167 11.33 -23.29 6.92
N LEU A 168 11.88 -22.60 5.94
CA LEU A 168 13.30 -22.67 5.58
C LEU A 168 14.17 -21.96 6.63
N SER A 169 15.37 -22.49 6.85
CA SER A 169 16.41 -21.82 7.64
C SER A 169 16.87 -20.52 6.98
N ASP A 170 17.55 -19.66 7.74
CA ASP A 170 18.07 -18.39 7.20
C ASP A 170 19.09 -18.61 6.07
N GLN A 171 19.89 -19.68 6.14
CA GLN A 171 20.84 -20.03 5.09
C GLN A 171 20.13 -20.47 3.81
N GLU A 172 19.15 -21.38 3.91
CA GLU A 172 18.38 -21.84 2.76
C GLU A 172 17.61 -20.69 2.10
N ARG A 173 17.07 -19.76 2.89
CA ARG A 173 16.44 -18.55 2.35
C ARG A 173 17.45 -17.66 1.62
N SER A 174 18.66 -17.51 2.18
CA SER A 174 19.72 -16.74 1.53
C SER A 174 20.11 -17.34 0.19
N ASP A 175 20.26 -18.65 0.12
CA ASP A 175 20.62 -19.37 -1.11
C ASP A 175 19.52 -19.27 -2.18
N LEU A 176 18.26 -19.19 -1.76
CA LEU A 176 17.12 -18.94 -2.68
C LEU A 176 17.11 -17.52 -3.23
N ILE A 177 17.51 -16.53 -2.43
CA ILE A 177 17.50 -15.11 -2.84
C ILE A 177 18.32 -14.91 -4.12
N ASP A 178 19.48 -15.54 -4.20
CA ASP A 178 20.39 -15.40 -5.34
C ASP A 178 19.84 -16.05 -6.63
N GLN A 179 18.87 -16.94 -6.50
CA GLN A 179 18.23 -17.65 -7.61
C GLN A 179 16.93 -16.98 -8.09
N LEU A 180 16.38 -16.04 -7.33
CA LEU A 180 15.13 -15.37 -7.66
C LEU A 180 15.32 -14.29 -8.73
N ILE A 181 14.47 -14.35 -9.75
CA ILE A 181 14.38 -13.35 -10.81
C ILE A 181 13.25 -12.39 -10.44
N VAL A 182 13.58 -11.14 -10.18
CA VAL A 182 12.61 -10.08 -9.85
C VAL A 182 12.24 -9.31 -11.10
N ARG A 183 10.95 -9.17 -11.38
CA ARG A 183 10.42 -8.45 -12.53
C ARG A 183 9.25 -7.55 -12.14
N ASP A 184 9.29 -6.30 -12.62
CA ASP A 184 8.14 -5.40 -12.56
C ASP A 184 7.21 -5.69 -13.74
N VAL A 185 5.91 -5.79 -13.45
CA VAL A 185 4.84 -6.16 -14.39
C VAL A 185 3.83 -5.03 -14.42
N ARG A 186 3.48 -4.57 -15.60
CA ARG A 186 2.49 -3.50 -15.78
C ARG A 186 1.07 -4.02 -15.61
N ARG A 187 0.16 -3.12 -15.23
CA ARG A 187 -1.28 -3.41 -15.22
C ARG A 187 -1.72 -4.01 -16.55
N GLY A 188 -2.51 -5.10 -16.49
CA GLY A 188 -3.04 -5.79 -17.65
C GLY A 188 -2.06 -6.76 -18.34
N GLU A 189 -0.78 -6.76 -17.95
CA GLU A 189 0.22 -7.66 -18.48
C GLU A 189 0.00 -9.09 -17.95
N TYR A 190 0.17 -10.06 -18.83
CA TYR A 190 0.08 -11.48 -18.47
C TYR A 190 1.42 -11.98 -17.94
N ILE A 191 1.36 -12.66 -16.82
CA ILE A 191 2.54 -13.29 -16.19
C ILE A 191 2.60 -14.75 -16.62
N VAL A 192 1.44 -15.42 -16.62
CA VAL A 192 1.25 -16.79 -17.12
C VAL A 192 0.09 -16.78 -18.10
N ARG A 193 0.23 -17.54 -19.21
CA ARG A 193 -0.84 -17.81 -20.18
C ARG A 193 -1.25 -19.27 -20.08
N ALA A 194 -2.55 -19.52 -20.08
CA ALA A 194 -3.09 -20.87 -20.19
C ALA A 194 -2.52 -21.58 -21.43
N GLY A 195 -2.18 -22.85 -21.30
CA GLY A 195 -1.55 -23.66 -22.35
C GLY A 195 -0.03 -23.52 -22.46
N ASN A 196 0.59 -22.54 -21.82
CA ASN A 196 2.04 -22.41 -21.80
C ASN A 196 2.67 -23.33 -20.74
N ARG A 197 3.87 -23.82 -20.99
CA ARG A 197 4.65 -24.55 -19.99
C ARG A 197 5.13 -23.58 -18.89
N PRO A 198 5.07 -23.99 -17.62
CA PRO A 198 5.53 -23.15 -16.50
C PRO A 198 7.06 -22.99 -16.58
N ASN A 199 7.52 -21.75 -16.39
CA ASN A 199 8.94 -21.41 -16.33
C ASN A 199 9.49 -21.30 -14.91
N GLY A 200 8.63 -21.36 -13.89
CA GLY A 200 9.01 -21.27 -12.47
C GLY A 200 7.83 -21.13 -11.53
N LEU A 201 8.15 -21.12 -10.25
CA LEU A 201 7.24 -20.72 -9.19
C LEU A 201 7.26 -19.19 -9.09
N HIS A 202 6.10 -18.57 -9.15
CA HIS A 202 5.96 -17.13 -9.06
C HIS A 202 5.42 -16.72 -7.70
N LEU A 203 6.05 -15.72 -7.07
CA LEU A 203 5.65 -15.11 -5.81
C LEU A 203 5.26 -13.66 -6.06
N ILE A 204 4.15 -13.21 -5.49
CA ILE A 204 3.74 -11.81 -5.56
C ILE A 204 4.38 -11.07 -4.39
N GLU A 205 5.30 -10.18 -4.71
CA GLU A 205 5.90 -9.29 -3.72
C GLU A 205 5.04 -8.06 -3.50
N LEU A 206 4.58 -7.46 -4.60
CA LEU A 206 3.78 -6.24 -4.58
C LEU A 206 2.66 -6.35 -5.62
N GLY A 207 1.47 -5.84 -5.26
CA GLY A 207 0.34 -5.70 -6.16
C GLY A 207 -0.61 -6.89 -6.16
N GLN A 208 -1.55 -6.88 -7.11
CA GLN A 208 -2.62 -7.88 -7.24
C GLN A 208 -2.65 -8.46 -8.63
N CYS A 209 -2.86 -9.77 -8.72
CA CYS A 209 -3.08 -10.51 -9.96
C CYS A 209 -4.48 -11.14 -9.97
N ALA A 210 -5.04 -11.34 -11.17
CA ALA A 210 -6.25 -12.15 -11.37
C ALA A 210 -5.87 -13.48 -12.00
N ILE A 211 -6.46 -14.56 -11.50
CA ILE A 211 -6.51 -15.85 -12.18
C ILE A 211 -7.76 -15.85 -13.06
N ALA A 212 -7.62 -16.15 -14.34
CA ALA A 212 -8.74 -16.20 -15.29
C ALA A 212 -8.71 -17.48 -16.12
N ARG A 213 -9.91 -18.01 -16.42
CA ARG A 213 -10.12 -19.14 -17.33
C ARG A 213 -11.15 -18.73 -18.36
N ALA A 214 -10.80 -18.82 -19.65
CA ALA A 214 -11.68 -18.40 -20.74
C ALA A 214 -12.31 -17.01 -20.49
N ASP A 215 -11.48 -16.03 -20.13
CA ASP A 215 -11.85 -14.63 -19.80
C ASP A 215 -12.71 -14.44 -18.53
N GLN A 216 -13.10 -15.50 -17.86
CA GLN A 216 -13.78 -15.41 -16.58
C GLN A 216 -12.76 -15.34 -15.43
N VAL A 217 -12.84 -14.32 -14.58
CA VAL A 217 -12.00 -14.20 -13.38
C VAL A 217 -12.48 -15.24 -12.36
N MET A 218 -11.57 -16.14 -12.00
CA MET A 218 -11.79 -17.22 -11.02
C MET A 218 -11.39 -16.78 -9.61
N GLY A 219 -10.50 -15.83 -9.49
CA GLY A 219 -10.01 -15.33 -8.20
C GLY A 219 -8.91 -14.30 -8.34
N HIS A 220 -8.51 -13.73 -7.21
CA HIS A 220 -7.41 -12.79 -7.12
C HIS A 220 -6.28 -13.34 -6.24
N LEU A 221 -5.07 -12.94 -6.57
CA LEU A 221 -3.85 -13.21 -5.83
C LEU A 221 -3.26 -11.89 -5.38
N GLU A 222 -2.72 -11.86 -4.16
CA GLU A 222 -2.19 -10.67 -3.52
C GLU A 222 -0.75 -10.88 -3.03
N GLU A 223 -0.19 -9.88 -2.38
CA GLU A 223 1.14 -9.95 -1.78
C GLU A 223 1.29 -11.15 -0.84
N GLY A 224 2.38 -11.91 -1.01
CA GLY A 224 2.62 -13.16 -0.29
C GLY A 224 1.93 -14.38 -0.90
N ASP A 225 1.14 -14.19 -1.97
CA ASP A 225 0.62 -15.30 -2.76
C ASP A 225 1.66 -15.86 -3.73
N PHE A 226 1.42 -17.12 -4.13
CA PHE A 226 2.24 -17.79 -5.13
C PHE A 226 1.37 -18.50 -6.17
N PHE A 227 1.92 -18.71 -7.37
CA PHE A 227 1.26 -19.44 -8.45
C PHE A 227 2.29 -20.13 -9.35
N GLY A 228 1.81 -21.00 -10.23
CA GLY A 228 2.66 -21.83 -11.12
C GLY A 228 3.04 -23.17 -10.52
N ALA A 229 2.99 -23.37 -9.21
CA ALA A 229 3.38 -24.61 -8.52
C ALA A 229 2.63 -25.84 -9.03
N LEU A 230 1.30 -25.75 -9.24
CA LEU A 230 0.48 -26.88 -9.68
C LEU A 230 0.95 -27.40 -11.04
N ALA A 231 1.14 -26.53 -12.01
CA ALA A 231 1.60 -26.86 -13.35
C ALA A 231 3.03 -27.44 -13.34
N LEU A 232 3.92 -26.90 -12.48
CA LEU A 232 5.27 -27.46 -12.29
C LEU A 232 5.20 -28.87 -11.72
N MET A 233 4.49 -29.09 -10.62
CA MET A 233 4.44 -30.38 -9.92
C MET A 233 3.75 -31.48 -10.74
N SER A 234 2.80 -31.12 -11.60
CA SER A 234 2.10 -32.05 -12.49
C SER A 234 2.73 -32.21 -13.88
N ASP A 235 3.85 -31.53 -14.12
CA ASP A 235 4.51 -31.45 -15.45
C ASP A 235 3.51 -31.17 -16.60
N SER A 236 2.57 -30.27 -16.33
CA SER A 236 1.49 -29.93 -17.28
C SER A 236 1.55 -28.43 -17.67
N PRO A 237 1.00 -28.07 -18.83
CA PRO A 237 0.78 -26.67 -19.17
C PRO A 237 -0.10 -25.98 -18.12
N ALA A 238 0.04 -24.67 -17.96
CA ALA A 238 -0.79 -23.86 -17.09
C ALA A 238 -2.28 -23.96 -17.51
N SER A 239 -3.16 -24.22 -16.57
CA SER A 239 -4.61 -24.33 -16.81
C SER A 239 -5.30 -22.98 -16.94
N ASP A 240 -4.71 -21.94 -16.36
CA ASP A 240 -5.31 -20.63 -16.21
C ASP A 240 -4.33 -19.52 -16.60
N ASP A 241 -4.91 -18.40 -17.05
CA ASP A 241 -4.17 -17.15 -17.21
C ASP A 241 -3.94 -16.49 -15.85
N VAL A 242 -2.76 -15.91 -15.64
CA VAL A 242 -2.49 -15.01 -14.52
C VAL A 242 -2.08 -13.64 -15.06
N ARG A 243 -2.88 -12.63 -14.75
CA ARG A 243 -2.71 -11.25 -15.26
C ARG A 243 -2.63 -10.26 -14.11
N ALA A 244 -1.72 -9.30 -14.24
CA ALA A 244 -1.62 -8.19 -13.29
C ALA A 244 -2.87 -7.29 -13.33
N VAL A 245 -3.52 -7.11 -12.20
CA VAL A 245 -4.67 -6.21 -12.01
C VAL A 245 -4.20 -4.81 -11.62
N THR A 246 -3.11 -4.75 -10.91
CA THR A 246 -2.38 -3.53 -10.56
C THR A 246 -0.96 -3.64 -11.09
N PRO A 247 -0.13 -2.58 -11.10
CA PRO A 247 1.31 -2.77 -11.24
C PRO A 247 1.81 -3.74 -10.17
N CYS A 248 2.59 -4.73 -10.58
CA CYS A 248 3.07 -5.80 -9.70
C CYS A 248 4.58 -5.92 -9.74
N THR A 249 5.19 -6.34 -8.64
CA THR A 249 6.54 -6.91 -8.61
C THR A 249 6.43 -8.41 -8.36
N ILE A 250 6.93 -9.20 -9.30
CA ILE A 250 6.87 -10.66 -9.27
C ILE A 250 8.28 -11.22 -9.11
N MET A 251 8.44 -12.13 -8.16
CA MET A 251 9.65 -12.92 -7.97
C MET A 251 9.42 -14.31 -8.54
N THR A 252 10.29 -14.74 -9.41
CA THR A 252 10.21 -16.07 -10.05
C THR A 252 11.37 -16.93 -9.59
N LEU A 253 11.08 -18.05 -8.95
CA LEU A 253 12.03 -19.12 -8.72
C LEU A 253 12.01 -20.03 -9.97
N PRO A 254 13.09 -20.12 -10.75
CA PRO A 254 13.12 -20.94 -11.96
C PRO A 254 12.77 -22.40 -11.69
N SER A 255 12.19 -23.09 -12.67
CA SER A 255 11.71 -24.48 -12.53
C SER A 255 12.80 -25.41 -11.98
N LEU A 256 14.04 -25.30 -12.48
CA LEU A 256 15.16 -26.13 -12.01
C LEU A 256 15.45 -25.90 -10.52
N SER A 257 15.50 -24.64 -10.09
CA SER A 257 15.72 -24.28 -8.68
C SER A 257 14.56 -24.72 -7.80
N PHE A 258 13.33 -24.64 -8.30
CA PHE A 258 12.16 -25.14 -7.58
C PHE A 258 12.20 -26.65 -7.35
N PHE A 259 12.54 -27.43 -8.38
CA PHE A 259 12.68 -28.89 -8.23
C PHE A 259 13.86 -29.29 -7.35
N GLU A 260 14.95 -28.54 -7.41
CA GLU A 260 16.12 -28.77 -6.51
C GLU A 260 15.73 -28.52 -5.05
N LEU A 261 14.97 -27.47 -4.77
CA LEU A 261 14.42 -27.18 -3.44
C LEU A 261 13.53 -28.32 -2.94
N LEU A 262 12.61 -28.83 -3.78
CA LEU A 262 11.75 -29.97 -3.40
C LEU A 262 12.52 -31.26 -3.21
N ARG A 263 13.62 -31.47 -3.95
CA ARG A 263 14.50 -32.62 -3.77
C ARG A 263 15.24 -32.57 -2.42
N GLN A 264 15.69 -31.37 -1.99
CA GLN A 264 16.36 -31.17 -0.71
C GLN A 264 15.38 -31.19 0.46
N ARG A 265 14.15 -30.72 0.26
CA ARG A 265 13.12 -30.58 1.29
C ARG A 265 11.78 -31.21 0.81
N PRO A 266 11.68 -32.56 0.78
CA PRO A 266 10.48 -33.26 0.26
C PRO A 266 9.18 -32.91 1.00
N GLU A 267 9.25 -32.52 2.27
CA GLU A 267 8.10 -32.09 3.08
C GLU A 267 7.39 -30.85 2.51
N LEU A 268 8.09 -30.00 1.76
CA LEU A 268 7.50 -28.83 1.12
C LEU A 268 6.46 -29.23 0.04
N THR A 269 6.63 -30.39 -0.60
CA THR A 269 5.67 -30.93 -1.57
C THR A 269 4.30 -31.10 -0.92
N THR A 270 4.25 -31.68 0.27
CA THR A 270 3.00 -31.87 1.03
C THR A 270 2.39 -30.53 1.43
N ALA A 271 3.22 -29.62 1.97
CA ALA A 271 2.77 -28.29 2.38
C ALA A 271 2.20 -27.47 1.20
N ILE A 272 2.86 -27.48 0.04
CA ILE A 272 2.39 -26.81 -1.18
C ILE A 272 1.07 -27.42 -1.64
N THR A 273 0.98 -28.76 -1.71
CA THR A 273 -0.24 -29.48 -2.14
C THR A 273 -1.41 -29.14 -1.24
N GLN A 274 -1.21 -29.09 0.06
CA GLN A 274 -2.24 -28.71 1.02
C GLN A 274 -2.73 -27.28 0.77
N LEU A 275 -1.83 -26.31 0.66
CA LEU A 275 -2.18 -24.91 0.38
C LEU A 275 -2.94 -24.73 -0.95
N LEU A 276 -2.54 -25.47 -1.99
CA LEU A 276 -3.25 -25.44 -3.28
C LEU A 276 -4.65 -26.04 -3.18
N THR A 277 -4.81 -27.10 -2.40
CA THR A 277 -6.12 -27.73 -2.14
C THR A 277 -7.04 -26.80 -1.37
N GLU A 278 -6.55 -26.22 -0.27
CA GLU A 278 -7.31 -25.25 0.53
C GLU A 278 -7.74 -24.05 -0.31
N ARG A 279 -6.85 -23.53 -1.17
CA ARG A 279 -7.17 -22.44 -2.11
C ARG A 279 -8.23 -22.83 -3.12
N ARG A 280 -8.13 -24.02 -3.72
CA ARG A 280 -9.13 -24.53 -4.67
C ARG A 280 -10.50 -24.66 -4.01
N ASP A 281 -10.55 -25.22 -2.81
CA ASP A 281 -11.81 -25.44 -2.07
C ASP A 281 -12.41 -24.10 -1.61
N TYR A 282 -11.57 -23.12 -1.29
CA TYR A 282 -12.01 -21.76 -0.99
C TYR A 282 -12.61 -21.10 -2.25
N LEU A 283 -11.94 -21.14 -3.38
CA LEU A 283 -12.43 -20.56 -4.64
C LEU A 283 -13.73 -21.25 -5.09
N ALA A 284 -13.85 -22.57 -4.95
CA ALA A 284 -15.07 -23.31 -5.31
C ALA A 284 -16.27 -22.89 -4.47
N ARG A 285 -16.07 -22.64 -3.17
CA ARG A 285 -17.16 -22.15 -2.28
C ARG A 285 -17.58 -20.71 -2.57
N GLN A 286 -16.69 -19.89 -3.09
CA GLN A 286 -16.94 -18.47 -3.34
C GLN A 286 -17.46 -18.15 -4.75
N GLN A 287 -17.44 -19.09 -5.69
CA GLN A 287 -17.81 -18.83 -7.09
C GLN A 287 -19.23 -18.30 -7.25
N ASP A 288 -20.19 -18.69 -6.41
CA ASP A 288 -21.58 -18.26 -6.53
C ASP A 288 -21.87 -16.92 -5.83
N GLU A 289 -21.17 -16.60 -4.73
CA GLU A 289 -21.50 -15.41 -3.91
C GLU A 289 -20.63 -14.19 -4.24
N LEU A 290 -19.41 -14.39 -4.67
CA LEU A 290 -18.38 -13.35 -4.76
C LEU A 290 -17.98 -12.93 -6.19
N ALA A 291 -18.50 -13.56 -7.23
CA ALA A 291 -18.12 -13.24 -8.63
C ALA A 291 -18.27 -11.74 -8.93
N GLY A 292 -19.33 -11.09 -8.46
CA GLY A 292 -19.57 -9.66 -8.63
C GLY A 292 -18.61 -8.79 -7.80
N VAL A 293 -18.23 -9.25 -6.61
CA VAL A 293 -17.31 -8.55 -5.67
C VAL A 293 -15.88 -8.60 -6.18
N LEU A 294 -15.46 -9.77 -6.64
CA LEU A 294 -14.12 -10.01 -7.18
C LEU A 294 -13.90 -9.30 -8.51
N GLN A 295 -14.91 -9.27 -9.41
CA GLN A 295 -14.84 -8.56 -10.68
C GLN A 295 -14.64 -7.05 -10.51
N LYS A 296 -15.23 -6.44 -9.47
CA LYS A 296 -15.06 -5.02 -9.16
C LYS A 296 -13.80 -4.69 -8.39
N GLY A 297 -12.96 -5.67 -8.04
CA GLY A 297 -11.70 -5.46 -7.33
C GLY A 297 -11.89 -4.81 -5.95
N ILE A 298 -12.90 -5.21 -5.18
CA ILE A 298 -13.25 -4.61 -3.87
C ILE A 298 -12.09 -4.65 -2.88
N ARG A 299 -11.16 -5.59 -3.05
CA ARG A 299 -9.98 -5.75 -2.19
C ARG A 299 -8.82 -4.79 -2.44
N ARG A 300 -8.97 -3.76 -3.30
CA ARG A 300 -7.89 -2.80 -3.54
C ARG A 300 -7.62 -1.84 -2.38
N GLY A 301 -8.57 -1.72 -1.44
CA GLY A 301 -8.43 -0.97 -0.20
C GLY A 301 -8.63 -1.86 1.01
N ASP A 302 -8.00 -1.52 2.11
CA ASP A 302 -8.07 -2.29 3.37
C ASP A 302 -9.43 -2.11 4.07
N THR A 303 -10.18 -1.06 3.74
CA THR A 303 -11.44 -0.71 4.39
C THR A 303 -12.54 -0.34 3.40
N VAL A 304 -13.77 -0.55 3.82
CA VAL A 304 -14.98 -0.25 3.05
C VAL A 304 -16.06 0.34 3.93
N PHE A 305 -16.81 1.33 3.41
CA PHE A 305 -18.04 1.77 4.06
C PHE A 305 -19.13 0.73 3.85
N VAL A 306 -19.74 0.30 4.94
CA VAL A 306 -20.91 -0.57 4.94
C VAL A 306 -22.09 0.14 5.57
N ARG A 307 -23.27 -0.04 4.97
CA ARG A 307 -24.55 0.44 5.49
C ARG A 307 -25.45 -0.77 5.75
N ASP A 308 -25.82 -0.97 6.99
CA ASP A 308 -26.81 -1.97 7.38
C ASP A 308 -28.19 -1.54 6.86
N VAL A 309 -28.73 -2.30 5.90
CA VAL A 309 -29.99 -1.91 5.22
C VAL A 309 -31.21 -2.17 6.10
N ASN A 310 -31.13 -3.08 7.08
CA ASN A 310 -32.23 -3.39 7.98
C ASN A 310 -32.35 -2.37 9.13
N ARG A 311 -31.22 -1.79 9.54
CA ARG A 311 -31.19 -0.79 10.60
C ARG A 311 -31.38 0.64 10.08
N CYS A 312 -30.93 0.92 8.87
CA CYS A 312 -30.97 2.26 8.30
C CYS A 312 -32.34 2.50 7.61
N PRO A 313 -33.12 3.49 8.05
CA PRO A 313 -34.38 3.83 7.36
C PRO A 313 -34.14 4.14 5.88
N PRO A 314 -35.06 3.71 4.98
CA PRO A 314 -34.87 3.89 3.52
C PRO A 314 -34.65 5.34 3.10
N ASP A 315 -35.36 6.28 3.73
CA ASP A 315 -35.35 7.72 3.39
C ASP A 315 -34.29 8.51 4.18
N CYS A 316 -33.54 7.87 5.06
CA CYS A 316 -32.50 8.54 5.85
C CYS A 316 -31.35 9.02 4.95
N ARG A 317 -31.00 10.31 5.06
CA ARG A 317 -29.92 10.96 4.31
C ARG A 317 -28.91 11.69 5.22
N LEU A 318 -28.95 11.47 6.52
CA LEU A 318 -28.13 12.21 7.48
C LEU A 318 -26.63 12.13 7.16
N CYS A 319 -26.13 10.96 6.82
CA CYS A 319 -24.70 10.78 6.48
C CYS A 319 -24.31 11.53 5.19
N VAL A 320 -25.18 11.52 4.16
CA VAL A 320 -24.97 12.25 2.91
C VAL A 320 -25.01 13.76 3.16
N GLN A 321 -25.97 14.22 3.97
CA GLN A 321 -26.11 15.64 4.34
C GLN A 321 -24.89 16.12 5.15
N ALA A 322 -24.43 15.35 6.13
CA ALA A 322 -23.25 15.69 6.91
C ALA A 322 -21.97 15.75 6.06
N CYS A 323 -21.83 14.81 5.12
CA CYS A 323 -20.74 14.84 4.13
C CYS A 323 -20.80 16.10 3.26
N THR A 324 -22.01 16.45 2.76
CA THR A 324 -22.24 17.65 1.94
C THR A 324 -21.95 18.93 2.74
N GLN A 325 -22.38 19.01 3.98
CA GLN A 325 -22.13 20.17 4.84
C GLN A 325 -20.63 20.39 5.09
N ARG A 326 -19.87 19.28 5.32
CA ARG A 326 -18.43 19.35 5.59
C ARG A 326 -17.62 19.69 4.35
N HIS A 327 -17.94 19.10 3.21
CA HIS A 327 -17.13 19.14 2.00
C HIS A 327 -17.74 20.01 0.88
N GLY A 328 -18.96 20.50 1.07
CA GLY A 328 -19.72 21.28 0.10
C GLY A 328 -20.41 20.40 -0.98
N SER A 329 -20.08 19.12 -1.06
CA SER A 329 -20.73 18.10 -1.91
C SER A 329 -20.64 16.74 -1.22
N ALA A 330 -21.56 15.84 -1.54
CA ALA A 330 -21.48 14.48 -1.06
C ALA A 330 -20.35 13.73 -1.78
N ARG A 331 -19.46 13.15 -1.01
CA ARG A 331 -18.34 12.32 -1.48
C ARG A 331 -18.58 10.81 -1.28
N MET A 332 -19.77 10.47 -0.79
CA MET A 332 -20.28 9.12 -0.64
C MET A 332 -21.79 9.12 -0.95
N HIS A 333 -22.29 8.03 -1.48
CA HIS A 333 -23.67 7.86 -1.89
C HIS A 333 -24.24 6.56 -1.34
N HIS A 334 -25.59 6.46 -1.26
CA HIS A 334 -26.26 5.23 -0.84
C HIS A 334 -26.42 4.20 -1.99
N THR A 335 -25.57 4.30 -2.99
CA THR A 335 -25.40 3.29 -4.06
C THR A 335 -24.29 2.33 -3.70
N GLY A 336 -24.30 1.16 -4.28
CA GLY A 336 -23.28 0.16 -4.04
C GLY A 336 -23.81 -1.25 -4.25
N MET A 337 -23.05 -2.23 -3.80
CA MET A 337 -23.41 -3.63 -3.92
C MET A 337 -23.98 -4.15 -2.60
N LEU A 338 -25.11 -4.83 -2.67
CA LEU A 338 -25.67 -5.51 -1.53
C LEU A 338 -24.92 -6.84 -1.33
N HIS A 339 -24.42 -7.05 -0.12
CA HIS A 339 -23.85 -8.31 0.35
C HIS A 339 -24.55 -8.69 1.64
N GLU A 340 -25.29 -9.80 1.61
CA GLU A 340 -26.17 -10.20 2.70
C GLU A 340 -27.14 -9.07 3.13
N GLN A 341 -26.92 -8.55 4.34
CA GLN A 341 -27.75 -7.48 4.93
C GLN A 341 -27.05 -6.11 4.93
N VAL A 342 -25.89 -6.00 4.32
CA VAL A 342 -25.12 -4.77 4.28
C VAL A 342 -24.92 -4.30 2.84
N LEU A 343 -25.09 -3.01 2.64
CA LEU A 343 -24.73 -2.34 1.39
C LEU A 343 -23.27 -1.92 1.46
N LEU A 344 -22.45 -2.42 0.55
CA LEU A 344 -21.08 -1.96 0.34
C LEU A 344 -21.15 -0.65 -0.45
N VAL A 345 -20.99 0.46 0.25
CA VAL A 345 -21.22 1.80 -0.29
C VAL A 345 -20.21 2.16 -1.37
N ASP A 346 -20.67 2.71 -2.49
CA ASP A 346 -19.81 3.28 -3.53
C ASP A 346 -19.16 4.57 -3.01
N ALA A 347 -17.94 4.41 -2.51
CA ALA A 347 -17.09 5.49 -2.03
C ALA A 347 -15.63 5.17 -2.38
N CYS A 348 -14.73 6.13 -2.18
CA CYS A 348 -13.31 5.89 -2.40
C CYS A 348 -12.80 4.78 -1.47
N ARG A 349 -12.17 3.76 -2.06
CA ARG A 349 -11.60 2.61 -1.34
C ARG A 349 -10.21 2.88 -0.79
N GLN A 350 -9.64 4.07 -1.03
CA GLN A 350 -8.26 4.39 -0.66
C GLN A 350 -7.29 3.32 -1.18
N CYS A 351 -7.38 2.99 -2.48
CA CYS A 351 -6.68 1.88 -3.10
C CYS A 351 -5.20 1.88 -2.76
N ARG A 352 -4.76 0.85 -2.08
CA ARG A 352 -3.41 0.71 -1.54
C ARG A 352 -2.38 0.50 -2.63
N HIS A 353 -2.71 -0.34 -3.60
CA HIS A 353 -1.88 -0.66 -4.74
C HIS A 353 -2.59 -0.31 -6.04
N GLY A 354 -1.84 0.29 -6.98
CA GLY A 354 -2.36 0.58 -8.30
C GLY A 354 -3.63 1.40 -8.30
N ALA A 355 -3.64 2.50 -7.56
CA ALA A 355 -4.75 3.44 -7.63
C ALA A 355 -4.78 4.10 -9.00
N GLU A 356 -5.69 3.68 -9.89
CA GLU A 356 -5.79 4.16 -11.26
C GLU A 356 -5.92 5.68 -11.32
N CYS A 357 -6.65 6.28 -10.38
CA CYS A 357 -6.78 7.74 -10.29
C CYS A 357 -5.45 8.45 -10.02
N VAL A 358 -4.51 7.82 -9.31
CA VAL A 358 -3.16 8.34 -9.08
C VAL A 358 -2.32 8.19 -10.33
N GLU A 359 -2.37 7.02 -10.98
CA GLU A 359 -1.64 6.72 -12.20
C GLU A 359 -2.10 7.61 -13.38
N ALA A 360 -3.41 7.85 -13.48
CA ALA A 360 -3.99 8.70 -14.52
C ALA A 360 -3.79 10.20 -14.30
N CYS A 361 -3.24 10.63 -13.13
CA CYS A 361 -3.12 12.05 -12.82
C CYS A 361 -1.85 12.67 -13.41
N PRO A 362 -1.93 13.50 -14.47
CA PRO A 362 -0.74 14.05 -15.12
C PRO A 362 0.00 15.07 -14.23
N SER A 363 -0.70 15.73 -13.32
CA SER A 363 -0.12 16.70 -12.38
C SER A 363 0.33 16.08 -11.05
N THR A 364 0.26 14.75 -10.90
CA THR A 364 0.58 14.03 -9.65
C THR A 364 -0.10 14.62 -8.42
N ALA A 365 -1.31 15.18 -8.60
CA ALA A 365 -2.03 15.90 -7.56
C ALA A 365 -2.77 14.98 -6.57
N ILE A 366 -2.82 13.67 -6.81
CA ILE A 366 -3.46 12.71 -5.90
C ILE A 366 -2.36 12.00 -5.13
N THR A 367 -2.27 12.30 -3.83
CA THR A 367 -1.19 11.81 -2.97
C THR A 367 -1.71 11.33 -1.64
N TRP A 368 -0.90 10.53 -0.95
CA TRP A 368 -1.20 10.08 0.40
C TRP A 368 -0.91 11.17 1.43
N GLN A 369 -1.84 11.37 2.37
CA GLN A 369 -1.64 12.12 3.60
C GLN A 369 -2.12 11.22 4.76
N GLY A 370 -1.18 10.74 5.57
CA GLY A 370 -1.49 9.71 6.57
C GLY A 370 -2.09 8.47 5.89
N THR A 371 -3.25 8.05 6.34
CA THR A 371 -3.99 6.88 5.85
C THR A 371 -4.93 7.17 4.66
N ALA A 372 -4.98 8.41 4.19
CA ALA A 372 -5.93 8.80 3.15
C ALA A 372 -5.24 9.33 1.88
N LEU A 373 -5.75 8.91 0.72
CA LEU A 373 -5.49 9.57 -0.55
C LEU A 373 -6.23 10.91 -0.59
N VAL A 374 -5.53 12.00 -0.85
CA VAL A 374 -6.10 13.34 -0.96
C VAL A 374 -5.76 14.00 -2.29
N VAL A 375 -6.61 14.89 -2.73
CA VAL A 375 -6.37 15.72 -3.92
C VAL A 375 -5.71 17.03 -3.47
N GLN A 376 -4.50 17.27 -3.95
CA GLN A 376 -3.69 18.45 -3.62
C GLN A 376 -4.13 19.69 -4.41
N GLU A 377 -3.61 20.86 -4.01
CA GLU A 377 -3.96 22.13 -4.64
C GLU A 377 -3.40 22.31 -6.07
N ASN A 378 -2.36 21.55 -6.43
CA ASN A 378 -1.80 21.53 -7.79
C ASN A 378 -2.65 20.74 -8.80
N CYS A 379 -3.85 20.27 -8.41
CA CYS A 379 -4.78 19.61 -9.32
C CYS A 379 -5.21 20.58 -10.45
N THR A 380 -5.02 20.19 -11.70
CA THR A 380 -5.37 20.98 -12.88
C THR A 380 -6.83 20.86 -13.31
N GLY A 381 -7.62 19.96 -12.67
CA GLY A 381 -9.01 19.73 -13.01
C GLY A 381 -9.22 19.06 -14.37
N CYS A 382 -8.21 18.36 -14.91
CA CYS A 382 -8.27 17.72 -16.24
C CYS A 382 -9.34 16.63 -16.34
N GLY A 383 -9.74 16.00 -15.23
CA GLY A 383 -10.79 14.98 -15.19
C GLY A 383 -10.34 13.55 -15.46
N GLU A 384 -9.07 13.29 -15.83
CA GLU A 384 -8.56 11.96 -16.18
C GLU A 384 -8.75 10.90 -15.07
N CYS A 385 -8.74 11.34 -13.82
CA CYS A 385 -8.97 10.47 -12.67
C CYS A 385 -10.43 10.00 -12.52
N VAL A 386 -11.40 10.66 -13.16
CA VAL A 386 -12.82 10.32 -13.04
C VAL A 386 -13.14 9.00 -13.75
N PRO A 387 -12.89 8.85 -15.07
CA PRO A 387 -13.11 7.58 -15.76
C PRO A 387 -12.11 6.49 -15.28
N ALA A 388 -10.96 6.88 -14.75
CA ALA A 388 -9.96 5.93 -14.27
C ALA A 388 -10.38 5.21 -12.97
N CYS A 389 -11.33 5.77 -12.19
CA CYS A 389 -11.75 5.14 -10.94
C CYS A 389 -12.76 4.01 -11.20
N PRO A 390 -12.43 2.74 -10.90
CA PRO A 390 -13.32 1.61 -11.15
C PRO A 390 -14.57 1.61 -10.24
N TYR A 391 -14.56 2.43 -9.19
CA TYR A 391 -15.67 2.55 -8.22
C TYR A 391 -16.55 3.77 -8.47
N GLY A 392 -16.27 4.56 -9.51
CA GLY A 392 -17.01 5.81 -9.76
C GLY A 392 -16.90 6.84 -8.61
N ALA A 393 -15.88 6.70 -7.75
CA ALA A 393 -15.75 7.50 -6.52
C ALA A 393 -15.02 8.84 -6.72
N MET A 394 -14.63 9.17 -7.95
CA MET A 394 -14.00 10.43 -8.32
C MET A 394 -14.99 11.33 -9.05
N THR A 395 -15.03 12.60 -8.68
CA THR A 395 -15.87 13.63 -9.33
C THR A 395 -15.06 14.88 -9.59
N LEU A 396 -15.56 15.75 -10.46
CA LEU A 396 -15.05 17.11 -10.64
C LEU A 396 -15.96 18.09 -9.93
N GLU A 397 -15.40 18.94 -9.10
CA GLU A 397 -16.10 19.99 -8.38
C GLU A 397 -15.57 21.37 -8.76
N PRO A 398 -16.41 22.41 -8.78
CA PRO A 398 -15.94 23.77 -8.94
C PRO A 398 -14.99 24.16 -7.79
N ARG A 399 -13.85 24.76 -8.11
CA ARG A 399 -12.94 25.32 -7.07
C ARG A 399 -13.57 26.49 -6.34
N ASP A 400 -14.16 27.41 -7.09
CA ASP A 400 -14.90 28.53 -6.54
C ASP A 400 -16.41 28.31 -6.75
N ARG A 401 -17.14 28.17 -5.65
CA ARG A 401 -18.60 27.99 -5.62
C ARG A 401 -19.35 29.29 -5.47
N SER A 402 -18.64 30.41 -5.32
CA SER A 402 -19.24 31.74 -5.28
C SER A 402 -19.92 32.12 -6.61
N TRP A 403 -20.73 33.17 -6.58
CA TRP A 403 -21.33 33.71 -7.80
C TRP A 403 -20.29 34.18 -8.84
N ARG A 404 -19.12 34.65 -8.37
CA ARG A 404 -17.99 35.01 -9.23
C ARG A 404 -17.42 33.80 -9.96
N GLY A 405 -17.22 32.69 -9.25
CA GLY A 405 -16.79 31.42 -9.86
C GLY A 405 -17.83 30.87 -10.84
N GLN A 406 -19.13 31.05 -10.57
CA GLN A 406 -20.19 30.67 -11.51
C GLN A 406 -20.11 31.50 -12.78
N LEU A 407 -19.93 32.82 -12.67
CA LEU A 407 -19.75 33.73 -13.80
C LEU A 407 -18.53 33.40 -14.64
N GLN A 408 -17.39 33.13 -13.99
CA GLN A 408 -16.15 32.72 -14.69
C GLN A 408 -16.34 31.45 -15.51
N ARG A 409 -16.99 30.41 -14.93
CA ARG A 409 -17.30 29.19 -15.68
C ARG A 409 -18.24 29.41 -16.85
N GLY A 410 -19.24 30.28 -16.69
CA GLY A 410 -20.15 30.69 -17.78
C GLY A 410 -19.40 31.40 -18.93
N ILE A 411 -18.53 32.32 -18.59
CA ILE A 411 -17.70 33.05 -19.59
C ILE A 411 -16.72 32.10 -20.29
N ALA A 412 -16.09 31.17 -19.57
CA ALA A 412 -15.18 30.21 -20.15
C ALA A 412 -15.81 29.23 -21.16
N GLN A 413 -17.14 29.12 -21.18
CA GLN A 413 -17.91 28.34 -22.17
C GLN A 413 -18.21 29.11 -23.46
N ILE A 414 -17.90 30.42 -23.53
CA ILE A 414 -18.13 31.25 -24.74
C ILE A 414 -16.95 31.09 -25.69
N PRO A 415 -17.12 30.50 -26.89
CA PRO A 415 -16.01 30.12 -27.78
C PRO A 415 -15.13 31.26 -28.30
N LEU A 416 -15.60 32.52 -28.15
CA LEU A 416 -14.95 33.71 -28.71
C LEU A 416 -14.01 34.44 -27.74
N ILE A 417 -13.94 34.00 -26.48
CA ILE A 417 -13.06 34.65 -25.47
C ILE A 417 -11.97 33.68 -25.08
N PRO A 418 -10.72 33.85 -25.53
CA PRO A 418 -9.61 33.02 -25.10
C PRO A 418 -9.19 33.40 -23.67
N LEU A 419 -9.98 33.00 -22.69
CA LEU A 419 -9.58 33.07 -21.29
C LEU A 419 -8.83 31.79 -20.95
N THR A 420 -7.50 31.87 -20.88
CA THR A 420 -6.72 30.88 -20.17
C THR A 420 -6.83 31.21 -18.67
N PRO A 421 -7.65 30.53 -17.89
CA PRO A 421 -7.74 30.81 -16.48
C PRO A 421 -6.38 30.46 -15.84
N GLN A 422 -5.77 31.42 -15.14
CA GLN A 422 -4.54 31.20 -14.39
C GLN A 422 -4.74 30.13 -13.27
N ILE A 423 -5.97 29.93 -12.86
CA ILE A 423 -6.36 28.91 -11.86
C ILE A 423 -7.40 27.98 -12.51
N PRO A 424 -7.24 26.66 -12.43
CA PRO A 424 -8.20 25.71 -12.95
C PRO A 424 -9.59 25.91 -12.33
N LEU A 425 -10.63 25.95 -13.16
CA LEU A 425 -12.01 26.18 -12.70
C LEU A 425 -12.59 25.03 -11.88
N TYR A 426 -12.06 23.82 -12.09
CA TYR A 426 -12.49 22.60 -11.43
C TYR A 426 -11.33 21.95 -10.67
N LYS A 427 -11.67 21.12 -9.71
CA LYS A 427 -10.78 20.28 -8.93
C LYS A 427 -11.40 18.89 -8.79
N ALA A 428 -10.60 17.85 -8.85
CA ALA A 428 -11.05 16.52 -8.54
C ALA A 428 -11.44 16.41 -7.05
N ALA A 429 -12.49 15.66 -6.77
CA ALA A 429 -13.01 15.42 -5.42
C ALA A 429 -13.34 13.94 -5.23
N LYS A 430 -13.14 13.45 -4.03
CA LYS A 430 -13.43 12.08 -3.59
C LYS A 430 -13.50 12.02 -2.07
N CYS A 431 -14.02 10.93 -1.51
CA CYS A 431 -13.89 10.68 -0.08
C CYS A 431 -12.42 10.53 0.31
N ASP A 432 -11.99 11.29 1.30
CA ASP A 432 -10.65 11.30 1.87
C ASP A 432 -10.66 10.91 3.35
N PHE A 433 -11.72 10.21 3.79
CA PHE A 433 -11.99 9.85 5.18
C PHE A 433 -11.99 11.06 6.15
N CYS A 434 -12.30 12.24 5.62
CA CYS A 434 -12.21 13.51 6.35
C CYS A 434 -10.79 13.76 6.92
N ALA A 435 -9.74 13.49 6.15
CA ALA A 435 -8.33 13.46 6.56
C ALA A 435 -7.82 14.73 7.30
N ARG A 436 -8.54 15.86 7.18
CA ARG A 436 -8.21 17.12 7.87
C ARG A 436 -9.09 17.39 9.10
N HIS A 437 -9.84 16.40 9.57
CA HIS A 437 -10.77 16.48 10.70
C HIS A 437 -10.53 15.32 11.66
N ASP A 438 -10.92 15.50 12.90
CA ASP A 438 -10.74 14.49 13.95
C ASP A 438 -11.76 13.33 13.84
N ASP A 439 -12.79 13.48 12.99
CA ASP A 439 -13.85 12.49 12.81
C ASP A 439 -14.32 12.38 11.35
N MET A 440 -15.01 11.31 11.05
CA MET A 440 -15.71 11.13 9.76
C MET A 440 -17.17 11.58 9.89
N ALA A 441 -17.52 12.75 9.35
CA ALA A 441 -18.86 13.35 9.47
C ALA A 441 -20.02 12.38 9.20
N CYS A 442 -19.89 11.55 8.15
CA CYS A 442 -20.94 10.62 7.75
C CYS A 442 -21.14 9.47 8.75
N VAL A 443 -20.07 9.01 9.39
CA VAL A 443 -20.12 7.95 10.42
C VAL A 443 -20.60 8.53 11.74
N SER A 444 -20.01 9.65 12.16
CA SER A 444 -20.30 10.27 13.46
C SER A 444 -21.73 10.75 13.58
N VAL A 445 -22.36 11.19 12.49
CA VAL A 445 -23.75 11.66 12.50
C VAL A 445 -24.80 10.54 12.58
N CYS A 446 -24.40 9.27 12.33
CA CYS A 446 -25.34 8.15 12.30
C CYS A 446 -25.78 7.75 13.72
N PRO A 447 -27.01 8.05 14.18
CA PRO A 447 -27.41 7.86 15.58
C PRO A 447 -27.53 6.38 15.97
N ILE A 448 -27.70 5.51 15.01
CA ILE A 448 -27.91 4.05 15.21
C ILE A 448 -26.69 3.23 14.76
N GLY A 449 -25.61 3.89 14.32
CA GLY A 449 -24.40 3.21 13.84
C GLY A 449 -24.61 2.28 12.66
N ALA A 450 -25.60 2.55 11.80
CA ALA A 450 -25.88 1.74 10.62
C ALA A 450 -24.84 1.93 9.52
N LEU A 451 -24.18 3.08 9.45
CA LEU A 451 -23.06 3.36 8.55
C LEU A 451 -21.76 3.19 9.33
N ARG A 452 -20.89 2.31 8.86
CA ARG A 452 -19.60 2.01 9.49
C ARG A 452 -18.51 1.90 8.43
N LEU A 453 -17.26 2.22 8.82
CA LEU A 453 -16.07 1.83 8.08
C LEU A 453 -15.56 0.54 8.72
N VAL A 454 -15.43 -0.52 7.92
CA VAL A 454 -14.99 -1.84 8.39
C VAL A 454 -13.79 -2.30 7.58
N ALA A 455 -12.98 -3.18 8.15
CA ALA A 455 -11.93 -3.85 7.40
C ALA A 455 -12.57 -4.79 6.37
N VAL A 456 -11.97 -4.87 5.17
CA VAL A 456 -12.48 -5.77 4.11
C VAL A 456 -12.41 -7.23 4.59
N GLU A 457 -11.41 -7.57 5.39
CA GLU A 457 -11.21 -8.90 5.99
C GLU A 457 -12.33 -9.30 6.98
N GLU A 458 -13.00 -8.33 7.61
CA GLU A 458 -14.17 -8.61 8.48
C GLU A 458 -15.37 -9.09 7.68
N LEU A 459 -15.53 -8.64 6.44
CA LEU A 459 -16.63 -9.01 5.55
C LEU A 459 -16.32 -10.25 4.72
N PHE A 460 -15.06 -10.42 4.39
CA PHE A 460 -14.55 -11.47 3.52
C PHE A 460 -13.35 -12.14 4.19
N PRO A 461 -13.58 -12.92 5.27
CA PRO A 461 -12.50 -13.67 5.92
C PRO A 461 -11.89 -14.66 4.93
N TYR A 462 -10.55 -14.78 4.98
CA TYR A 462 -9.76 -15.66 4.11
C TYR A 462 -9.95 -17.14 4.46
#